data_b12745bd10cb1573124aec25ee1fe9da
#
_entry.id   b12745bd10cb1573124aec25ee1fe9da
#
_cell.length_a   1.000
_cell.length_b   1.000
_cell.length_c   1.000
_cell.angle_alpha   90.00
_cell.angle_beta   90.00
_cell.angle_gamma   90.00
#
_symmetry.space_group_name_H-M   'P 1'
#
loop_
_entity.id
_entity.type
_entity.pdbx_description
1 polymer ?
#
loop_
_entity_poly.entity_id
_entity_poly.type
_entity_poly.pdbx_seq_one_letter_code
_entity_poly.pdbx_strand_id
1 'polypeptide(L)'
;MGANNMGSNRTQGISKAANQKQTYYFDPRTLRNRKRLAAVFFTGAMLSHCVSFFMLYLAVTQKISYYLGIMIFLPVWIVGYWFGTFFSQVLTLKLPDGSKKCIISYKTKKILNNIVFYMGILLVAIWAYFYVTHILMVEKNTQLTS
;
A
#
# COMPACT_ATOMS: atom_id res chain seq x y z
N MET A 1 14.24 -35.12 -50.36
CA MET A 1 13.87 -35.42 -48.96
C MET A 1 14.74 -34.64 -48.02
N GLY A 2 14.27 -33.57 -47.39
CA GLY A 2 15.10 -32.73 -46.50
C GLY A 2 14.42 -31.43 -46.10
N ALA A 3 13.21 -31.52 -45.51
CA ALA A 3 12.52 -30.29 -45.09
C ALA A 3 11.72 -30.45 -43.79
N ASN A 4 12.27 -31.04 -42.73
CA ASN A 4 11.53 -31.18 -41.45
C ASN A 4 12.35 -30.93 -40.19
N ASN A 5 13.53 -30.30 -40.20
CA ASN A 5 14.29 -30.11 -38.94
C ASN A 5 14.45 -28.66 -38.48
N MET A 6 13.90 -27.64 -39.17
CA MET A 6 14.01 -26.25 -38.72
C MET A 6 12.93 -25.80 -37.72
N GLY A 7 11.80 -26.48 -37.62
CA GLY A 7 10.72 -26.11 -36.70
C GLY A 7 10.95 -26.54 -35.26
N SER A 8 11.65 -27.65 -35.04
CA SER A 8 11.82 -28.25 -33.68
C SER A 8 12.78 -27.45 -32.80
N ASN A 9 13.81 -26.83 -33.38
CA ASN A 9 14.81 -26.07 -32.62
C ASN A 9 14.30 -24.70 -32.11
N ARG A 10 13.37 -24.08 -32.85
CA ARG A 10 12.78 -22.78 -32.44
C ARG A 10 11.82 -22.91 -31.25
N THR A 11 11.00 -23.93 -31.24
CA THR A 11 10.09 -24.20 -30.13
C THR A 11 10.81 -24.63 -28.85
N GLN A 12 11.89 -25.41 -28.96
CA GLN A 12 12.73 -25.77 -27.81
C GLN A 12 13.47 -24.57 -27.20
N GLY A 13 13.96 -23.65 -28.02
CA GLY A 13 14.60 -22.41 -27.54
C GLY A 13 13.64 -21.51 -26.76
N ILE A 14 12.41 -21.35 -27.25
CA ILE A 14 11.38 -20.52 -26.58
C ILE A 14 10.95 -21.16 -25.24
N SER A 15 10.80 -22.49 -25.19
CA SER A 15 10.41 -23.18 -23.96
C SER A 15 11.53 -23.14 -22.91
N LYS A 16 12.78 -23.26 -23.30
CA LYS A 16 13.95 -23.12 -22.40
C LYS A 16 14.07 -21.71 -21.84
N ALA A 17 13.90 -20.68 -22.67
CA ALA A 17 13.93 -19.28 -22.23
C ALA A 17 12.78 -18.93 -21.30
N ALA A 18 11.57 -19.45 -21.54
CA ALA A 18 10.41 -19.29 -20.67
C ALA A 18 10.61 -19.98 -19.32
N ASN A 19 11.14 -21.23 -19.31
CA ASN A 19 11.49 -21.94 -18.10
C ASN A 19 12.60 -21.24 -17.30
N GLN A 20 13.61 -20.72 -17.96
CA GLN A 20 14.71 -19.99 -17.31
C GLN A 20 14.19 -18.68 -16.66
N LYS A 21 13.29 -17.94 -17.31
CA LYS A 21 12.62 -16.78 -16.72
C LYS A 21 11.74 -17.18 -15.53
N GLN A 22 10.98 -18.28 -15.61
CA GLN A 22 10.18 -18.77 -14.50
C GLN A 22 11.06 -19.14 -13.30
N THR A 23 12.17 -19.82 -13.50
CA THR A 23 13.13 -20.18 -12.45
C THR A 23 13.70 -18.96 -11.73
N TYR A 24 13.98 -17.88 -12.45
CA TYR A 24 14.45 -16.62 -11.86
C TYR A 24 13.42 -15.98 -10.93
N TYR A 25 12.13 -16.00 -11.28
CA TYR A 25 11.07 -15.44 -10.42
C TYR A 25 10.84 -16.22 -9.12
N PHE A 26 11.21 -17.51 -9.08
CA PHE A 26 11.09 -18.39 -7.94
C PHE A 26 12.42 -18.63 -7.20
N ASP A 27 13.49 -17.92 -7.57
CA ASP A 27 14.75 -17.98 -6.83
C ASP A 27 14.50 -17.61 -5.36
N PRO A 28 14.97 -18.47 -4.40
CA PRO A 28 14.75 -18.25 -2.96
C PRO A 28 15.28 -16.91 -2.46
N ARG A 29 16.36 -16.39 -3.05
CA ARG A 29 16.93 -15.08 -2.70
C ARG A 29 16.00 -13.95 -3.10
N THR A 30 15.48 -13.98 -4.32
CA THR A 30 14.53 -12.99 -4.84
C THR A 30 13.24 -12.99 -4.02
N LEU A 31 12.69 -14.15 -3.68
CA LEU A 31 11.49 -14.28 -2.86
C LEU A 31 11.72 -13.73 -1.44
N ARG A 32 12.87 -14.01 -0.83
CA ARG A 32 13.23 -13.50 0.50
C ARG A 32 13.36 -11.98 0.50
N ASN A 33 14.04 -11.43 -0.50
CA ASN A 33 14.19 -9.97 -0.62
C ASN A 33 12.85 -9.26 -0.81
N ARG A 34 11.95 -9.83 -1.63
CA ARG A 34 10.60 -9.28 -1.80
C ARG A 34 9.76 -9.35 -0.53
N LYS A 35 9.85 -10.45 0.24
CA LYS A 35 9.18 -10.54 1.55
C LYS A 35 9.70 -9.49 2.54
N ARG A 36 11.02 -9.26 2.59
CA ARG A 36 11.63 -8.20 3.42
C ARG A 36 11.15 -6.82 2.98
N LEU A 37 11.18 -6.54 1.68
CA LEU A 37 10.71 -5.27 1.13
C LEU A 37 9.21 -5.04 1.42
N ALA A 38 8.39 -6.07 1.30
CA ALA A 38 6.98 -6.01 1.66
C ALA A 38 6.79 -5.71 3.16
N ALA A 39 7.59 -6.32 4.04
CA ALA A 39 7.55 -6.03 5.46
C ALA A 39 7.91 -4.55 5.75
N VAL A 40 8.93 -4.00 5.07
CA VAL A 40 9.29 -2.57 5.19
C VAL A 40 8.14 -1.67 4.76
N PHE A 41 7.50 -1.94 3.62
CA PHE A 41 6.35 -1.14 3.16
C PHE A 41 5.13 -1.27 4.10
N PHE A 42 4.87 -2.46 4.61
CA PHE A 42 3.79 -2.65 5.59
C PHE A 42 4.05 -1.87 6.88
N THR A 43 5.26 -1.98 7.42
CA THR A 43 5.68 -1.23 8.63
C THR A 43 5.61 0.27 8.37
N GLY A 44 6.08 0.75 7.22
CA GLY A 44 5.99 2.16 6.82
C GLY A 44 4.56 2.66 6.74
N ALA A 45 3.64 1.87 6.18
CA ALA A 45 2.21 2.19 6.14
C ALA A 45 1.62 2.32 7.55
N MET A 46 1.92 1.37 8.43
CA MET A 46 1.43 1.38 9.81
C MET A 46 1.99 2.56 10.61
N LEU A 47 3.29 2.85 10.48
CA LEU A 47 3.93 4.01 11.13
C LEU A 47 3.33 5.33 10.63
N SER A 48 3.11 5.48 9.31
CA SER A 48 2.46 6.68 8.76
C SER A 48 1.06 6.87 9.33
N HIS A 49 0.29 5.81 9.47
CA HIS A 49 -1.05 5.90 10.07
C HIS A 49 -0.98 6.24 11.56
N CYS A 50 -0.02 5.69 12.31
CA CYS A 50 0.19 6.06 13.72
C CYS A 50 0.58 7.53 13.87
N VAL A 51 1.48 8.04 13.03
CA VAL A 51 1.87 9.47 13.02
C VAL A 51 0.68 10.34 12.65
N SER A 52 -0.11 9.97 11.66
CA SER A 52 -1.34 10.68 11.28
C SER A 52 -2.33 10.75 12.43
N PHE A 53 -2.55 9.64 13.14
CA PHE A 53 -3.40 9.60 14.32
C PHE A 53 -2.88 10.52 15.44
N PHE A 54 -1.57 10.48 15.70
CA PHE A 54 -0.95 11.33 16.71
C PHE A 54 -1.09 12.82 16.39
N MET A 55 -0.90 13.22 15.12
CA MET A 55 -1.08 14.60 14.69
C MET A 55 -2.53 15.06 14.83
N LEU A 56 -3.49 14.19 14.49
CA LEU A 56 -4.90 14.46 14.69
C LEU A 56 -5.24 14.63 16.18
N TYR A 57 -4.70 13.75 17.03
CA TYR A 57 -4.86 13.85 18.49
C TYR A 57 -4.32 15.18 19.05
N LEU A 58 -3.13 15.61 18.61
CA LEU A 58 -2.55 16.90 19.04
C LEU A 58 -3.41 18.08 18.58
N ALA A 59 -3.95 18.05 17.38
CA ALA A 59 -4.85 19.08 16.86
C ALA A 59 -6.16 19.16 17.66
N VAL A 60 -6.76 18.02 17.96
CA VAL A 60 -8.02 17.94 18.73
C VAL A 60 -7.83 18.39 20.16
N THR A 61 -6.70 18.05 20.80
CA THR A 61 -6.37 18.48 22.17
C THR A 61 -5.84 19.93 22.25
N GLN A 62 -5.86 20.67 21.14
CA GLN A 62 -5.42 22.06 21.02
C GLN A 62 -3.93 22.29 21.41
N LYS A 63 -3.12 21.23 21.41
CA LYS A 63 -1.69 21.33 21.64
C LYS A 63 -0.93 21.90 20.47
N ILE A 64 -1.50 21.80 19.26
CA ILE A 64 -1.03 22.45 18.03
C ILE A 64 -2.21 23.12 17.34
N SER A 65 -1.92 24.11 16.48
CA SER A 65 -2.94 24.73 15.66
C SER A 65 -3.65 23.69 14.80
N TYR A 66 -4.97 23.77 14.71
CA TYR A 66 -5.79 22.86 13.92
C TYR A 66 -5.34 22.80 12.45
N TYR A 67 -5.03 23.97 11.86
CA TYR A 67 -4.52 24.06 10.49
C TYR A 67 -3.18 23.36 10.31
N LEU A 68 -2.25 23.51 11.27
CA LEU A 68 -0.97 22.84 11.24
C LEU A 68 -1.17 21.30 11.34
N GLY A 69 -2.06 20.85 12.21
CA GLY A 69 -2.40 19.44 12.34
C GLY A 69 -2.90 18.83 11.03
N ILE A 70 -3.80 19.53 10.33
CA ILE A 70 -4.30 19.07 9.02
C ILE A 70 -3.21 19.10 7.96
N MET A 71 -2.40 20.15 7.89
CA MET A 71 -1.32 20.26 6.90
C MET A 71 -0.31 19.12 7.01
N ILE A 72 -0.08 18.59 8.20
CA ILE A 72 0.81 17.44 8.41
C ILE A 72 0.07 16.12 8.24
N PHE A 73 -1.17 16.03 8.74
CA PHE A 73 -1.99 14.81 8.66
C PHE A 73 -2.18 14.32 7.23
N LEU A 74 -2.60 15.18 6.31
CA LEU A 74 -2.93 14.79 4.94
C LEU A 74 -1.74 14.20 4.17
N PRO A 75 -0.56 14.86 4.09
CA PRO A 75 0.58 14.29 3.39
C PRO A 75 1.05 12.97 4.01
N VAL A 76 1.10 12.86 5.33
CA VAL A 76 1.53 11.64 6.02
C VAL A 76 0.54 10.50 5.78
N TRP A 77 -0.76 10.77 5.79
CA TRP A 77 -1.78 9.80 5.46
C TRP A 77 -1.67 9.29 4.01
N ILE A 78 -1.43 10.21 3.04
CA ILE A 78 -1.22 9.86 1.63
C ILE A 78 0.01 8.94 1.48
N VAL A 79 1.11 9.24 2.17
CA VAL A 79 2.32 8.40 2.19
C VAL A 79 2.00 7.01 2.74
N GLY A 80 1.22 6.91 3.80
CA GLY A 80 0.74 5.63 4.35
C GLY A 80 -0.07 4.81 3.34
N TYR A 81 -0.96 5.46 2.61
CA TYR A 81 -1.72 4.83 1.53
C TYR A 81 -0.82 4.31 0.39
N TRP A 82 0.18 5.09 -0.03
CA TRP A 82 1.15 4.68 -1.04
C TRP A 82 1.96 3.47 -0.58
N PHE A 83 2.46 3.46 0.65
CA PHE A 83 3.15 2.30 1.19
C PHE A 83 2.26 1.06 1.21
N GLY A 84 0.97 1.18 1.52
CA GLY A 84 0.02 0.08 1.43
C GLY A 84 -0.15 -0.47 0.01
N THR A 85 -0.20 0.40 -1.01
CA THR A 85 -0.28 -0.04 -2.42
C THR A 85 1.01 -0.72 -2.88
N PHE A 86 2.19 -0.19 -2.53
CA PHE A 86 3.48 -0.81 -2.84
C PHE A 86 3.64 -2.17 -2.14
N PHE A 87 3.22 -2.29 -0.88
CA PHE A 87 3.16 -3.56 -0.18
C PHE A 87 2.39 -4.62 -0.99
N SER A 88 1.20 -4.28 -1.46
CA SER A 88 0.38 -5.19 -2.27
C SER A 88 1.04 -5.57 -3.60
N GLN A 89 1.71 -4.62 -4.27
CA GLN A 89 2.39 -4.83 -5.55
C GLN A 89 3.64 -5.73 -5.40
N VAL A 90 4.45 -5.49 -4.38
CA VAL A 90 5.68 -6.27 -4.12
C VAL A 90 5.37 -7.74 -3.85
N LEU A 91 4.24 -8.03 -3.20
CA LEU A 91 3.79 -9.39 -2.92
C LEU A 91 3.17 -10.10 -4.13
N THR A 92 2.90 -9.38 -5.23
CA THR A 92 2.31 -9.96 -6.43
C THR A 92 3.36 -10.09 -7.52
N LEU A 93 3.63 -11.31 -7.95
CA LEU A 93 4.47 -11.60 -9.11
C LEU A 93 3.60 -11.68 -10.35
N LYS A 94 4.00 -10.96 -11.41
CA LYS A 94 3.46 -11.17 -12.76
C LYS A 94 4.34 -12.20 -13.46
N LEU A 95 3.76 -13.31 -13.87
CA LEU A 95 4.45 -14.32 -14.66
C LEU A 95 4.49 -13.91 -16.13
N PRO A 96 5.39 -14.51 -16.94
CA PRO A 96 5.49 -14.23 -18.38
C PRO A 96 4.22 -14.57 -19.17
N ASP A 97 3.40 -15.47 -18.67
CA ASP A 97 2.08 -15.87 -19.21
C ASP A 97 0.95 -14.86 -18.88
N GLY A 98 1.29 -13.75 -18.20
CA GLY A 98 0.34 -12.73 -17.77
C GLY A 98 -0.40 -13.07 -16.46
N SER A 99 -0.26 -14.28 -15.93
CA SER A 99 -0.87 -14.66 -14.67
C SER A 99 -0.21 -13.92 -13.48
N LYS A 100 -0.96 -13.77 -12.39
CA LYS A 100 -0.48 -13.13 -11.15
C LYS A 100 -0.39 -14.17 -10.04
N LYS A 101 0.78 -14.33 -9.45
CA LYS A 101 0.98 -15.22 -8.31
C LYS A 101 1.39 -14.43 -7.07
N CYS A 102 0.79 -14.75 -5.92
CA CYS A 102 1.17 -14.15 -4.65
C CYS A 102 2.31 -14.92 -4.00
N ILE A 103 3.28 -14.18 -3.41
CA ILE A 103 4.44 -14.75 -2.71
C ILE A 103 4.04 -15.34 -1.35
N ILE A 104 2.98 -14.82 -0.75
CA ILE A 104 2.40 -15.30 0.51
C ILE A 104 0.99 -15.85 0.23
N SER A 105 0.40 -16.54 1.22
CA SER A 105 -0.98 -17.00 1.11
C SER A 105 -1.91 -15.83 0.74
N TYR A 106 -2.80 -16.06 -0.21
CA TYR A 106 -3.78 -15.05 -0.63
C TYR A 106 -4.62 -14.53 0.54
N LYS A 107 -4.98 -15.42 1.46
CA LYS A 107 -5.74 -15.05 2.68
C LYS A 107 -4.94 -14.07 3.54
N THR A 108 -3.67 -14.36 3.81
CA THR A 108 -2.79 -13.49 4.60
C THR A 108 -2.60 -12.13 3.92
N LYS A 109 -2.33 -12.11 2.62
CA LYS A 109 -2.22 -10.85 1.85
C LYS A 109 -3.48 -10.02 1.98
N LYS A 110 -4.66 -10.63 1.81
CA LYS A 110 -5.96 -9.95 1.90
C LYS A 110 -6.18 -9.36 3.29
N ILE A 111 -5.89 -10.12 4.35
CA ILE A 111 -6.03 -9.64 5.73
C ILE A 111 -5.13 -8.43 5.99
N LEU A 112 -3.84 -8.51 5.66
CA LEU A 112 -2.88 -7.42 5.87
C LEU A 112 -3.28 -6.16 5.07
N ASN A 113 -3.68 -6.33 3.82
CA ASN A 113 -4.14 -5.21 2.98
C ASN A 113 -5.41 -4.57 3.56
N ASN A 114 -6.34 -5.37 4.05
CA ASN A 114 -7.56 -4.88 4.69
C ASN A 114 -7.25 -4.09 5.97
N ILE A 115 -6.29 -4.54 6.79
CA ILE A 115 -5.87 -3.81 7.99
C ILE A 115 -5.41 -2.41 7.62
N VAL A 116 -4.49 -2.27 6.66
CA VAL A 116 -3.99 -0.96 6.20
C VAL A 116 -5.12 -0.10 5.66
N PHE A 117 -6.00 -0.68 4.86
CA PHE A 117 -7.12 0.03 4.23
C PHE A 117 -8.14 0.52 5.27
N TYR A 118 -8.58 -0.33 6.19
CA TYR A 118 -9.55 0.06 7.22
C TYR A 118 -8.97 1.06 8.22
N MET A 119 -7.68 0.93 8.57
CA MET A 119 -6.99 1.94 9.37
C MET A 119 -7.01 3.31 8.67
N GLY A 120 -6.73 3.35 7.38
CA GLY A 120 -6.79 4.59 6.59
C GLY A 120 -8.20 5.19 6.55
N ILE A 121 -9.24 4.39 6.32
CA ILE A 121 -10.64 4.86 6.30
C ILE A 121 -11.06 5.38 7.68
N LEU A 122 -10.72 4.65 8.75
CA LEU A 122 -11.05 5.06 10.13
C LEU A 122 -10.45 6.43 10.45
N LEU A 123 -9.19 6.66 10.08
CA LEU A 123 -8.50 7.95 10.28
C LEU A 123 -9.19 9.09 9.54
N VAL A 124 -9.61 8.87 8.29
CA VAL A 124 -10.36 9.88 7.51
C VAL A 124 -11.73 10.14 8.13
N ALA A 125 -12.42 9.12 8.60
CA ALA A 125 -13.72 9.29 9.25
C ALA A 125 -13.61 10.10 10.55
N ILE A 126 -12.60 9.81 11.39
CA ILE A 126 -12.31 10.57 12.61
C ILE A 126 -11.96 12.03 12.26
N TRP A 127 -11.10 12.23 11.26
CA TRP A 127 -10.73 13.57 10.81
C TRP A 127 -11.94 14.34 10.31
N ALA A 128 -12.79 13.75 9.49
CA ALA A 128 -14.00 14.39 8.97
C ALA A 128 -14.96 14.78 10.11
N TYR A 129 -15.15 13.91 11.10
CA TYR A 129 -15.97 14.21 12.28
C TYR A 129 -15.46 15.44 13.02
N PHE A 130 -14.18 15.51 13.34
CA PHE A 130 -13.61 16.64 14.05
C PHE A 130 -13.58 17.92 13.20
N TYR A 131 -13.40 17.81 11.88
CA TYR A 131 -13.47 18.94 10.97
C TYR A 131 -14.86 19.58 10.98
N VAL A 132 -15.90 18.81 10.86
CA VAL A 132 -17.29 19.28 10.90
C VAL A 132 -17.63 19.93 12.25
N THR A 133 -17.26 19.27 13.38
CA THR A 133 -17.51 19.83 14.70
C THR A 133 -16.77 21.14 14.94
N HIS A 134 -15.53 21.27 14.43
CA HIS A 134 -14.77 22.50 14.55
C HIS A 134 -15.42 23.65 13.77
N ILE A 135 -15.89 23.41 12.55
CA ILE A 135 -16.59 24.43 11.74
C ILE A 135 -17.87 24.88 12.45
N LEU A 136 -18.68 23.96 12.93
CA LEU A 136 -19.93 24.28 13.64
C LEU A 136 -19.69 25.09 14.92
N MET A 137 -18.61 24.80 15.66
CA MET A 137 -18.24 25.60 16.84
C MET A 137 -17.81 27.03 16.48
N VAL A 138 -17.03 27.20 15.42
CA VAL A 138 -16.57 28.52 14.95
C VAL A 138 -17.77 29.35 14.49
N GLU A 139 -18.68 28.78 13.72
CA GLU A 139 -19.89 29.46 13.24
C GLU A 139 -20.79 29.91 14.39
N LYS A 140 -21.02 29.02 15.38
CA LYS A 140 -21.81 29.35 16.58
C LYS A 140 -21.18 30.50 17.39
N ASN A 141 -19.87 30.53 17.55
CA ASN A 141 -19.19 31.61 18.27
C ASN A 141 -19.28 32.94 17.52
N THR A 142 -19.24 32.92 16.19
CA THR A 142 -19.37 34.12 15.37
C THR A 142 -20.77 34.73 15.48
N GLN A 143 -21.81 33.91 15.56
CA GLN A 143 -23.20 34.37 15.74
C GLN A 143 -23.49 34.96 17.14
N LEU A 144 -22.72 34.52 18.17
CA LEU A 144 -22.88 35.04 19.54
C LEU A 144 -22.16 36.39 19.76
N THR A 145 -21.27 36.78 18.85
CA THR A 145 -20.48 38.03 18.93
C THR A 145 -20.97 39.10 17.97
N SER A 146 -21.94 38.82 17.13
CA SER A 146 -22.66 39.77 16.24
C SER A 146 -23.96 40.21 16.86
#